data_c297a96261e8c9f49fda10071debb734
#
_entry.id   c297a96261e8c9f49fda10071debb734
#
_cell.length_a   1.000
_cell.length_b   1.000
_cell.length_c   1.000
_cell.angle_alpha   90.00
_cell.angle_beta   90.00
_cell.angle_gamma   90.00
#
_symmetry.space_group_name_H-M   'P 1'
#
loop_
_entity.id
_entity.type
_entity.pdbx_description
1 polymer ?
#
loop_
_entity_poly.entity_id
_entity_poly.type
_entity_poly.pdbx_seq_one_letter_code
_entity_poly.pdbx_strand_id
1 'polypeptide(L)'
;MDDQSYQDLEQVLGVPLNQLQFLANSIDENVKFGPKIIKGKTRLICEPSYKLKEVQWLINSQILQKIPLPDSLHGSVKGKSPKTNAEHHKGKPFVYGLDIKDFYPNIHFTRVQKFFLSLGYINDASWLLTRLTTYNGSLAQGFPTSSTLANLILAPITPRIQKLCSQHGITFTFYQDDLTISGGYRIPNLVNLFTTIMKQEGFELHNLPRKKKPMPRSGKQEVTGYVVNQKVNISKDYYRNLRMTIHLCKVKGIEVMAGDMPVEKFRKSLLGRIQHIAEVSPIRGKKLLDEFENL
;
A
#
# COMPACT_ATOMS: atom_id res chain seq x y z
N MET A 1 17.19 -26.66 -7.29
CA MET A 1 17.16 -25.22 -7.57
C MET A 1 18.61 -24.81 -7.70
N ASP A 2 19.00 -24.31 -8.85
CA ASP A 2 20.37 -23.90 -9.08
C ASP A 2 20.67 -22.70 -8.19
N ASP A 3 21.82 -22.75 -7.50
CA ASP A 3 22.28 -21.66 -6.63
C ASP A 3 22.43 -20.36 -7.46
N GLN A 4 21.59 -19.37 -7.22
CA GLN A 4 21.66 -18.09 -7.91
C GLN A 4 22.84 -17.26 -7.37
N SER A 5 23.87 -17.17 -8.19
CA SER A 5 25.14 -16.51 -7.88
C SER A 5 25.08 -14.99 -8.12
N TYR A 6 26.18 -14.30 -7.80
CA TYR A 6 26.37 -12.88 -8.15
C TYR A 6 26.32 -12.64 -9.67
N GLN A 7 26.82 -13.58 -10.50
CA GLN A 7 26.79 -13.46 -11.96
C GLN A 7 25.35 -13.45 -12.47
N ASP A 8 24.47 -14.23 -11.84
CA ASP A 8 23.04 -14.22 -12.19
C ASP A 8 22.39 -12.89 -11.86
N LEU A 9 22.79 -12.21 -10.74
CA LEU A 9 22.25 -10.88 -10.40
C LEU A 9 22.66 -9.83 -11.44
N GLU A 10 23.90 -9.82 -11.86
CA GLU A 10 24.39 -8.90 -12.89
C GLU A 10 23.62 -9.10 -14.20
N GLN A 11 23.42 -10.34 -14.61
CA GLN A 11 22.65 -10.66 -15.80
C GLN A 11 21.16 -10.29 -15.67
N VAL A 12 20.53 -10.60 -14.54
CA VAL A 12 19.10 -10.34 -14.29
C VAL A 12 18.80 -8.84 -14.19
N LEU A 13 19.69 -8.09 -13.53
CA LEU A 13 19.47 -6.65 -13.29
C LEU A 13 20.06 -5.78 -14.40
N GLY A 14 21.00 -6.31 -15.21
CA GLY A 14 21.73 -5.53 -16.22
C GLY A 14 22.62 -4.45 -15.61
N VAL A 15 23.06 -4.62 -14.35
CA VAL A 15 23.88 -3.66 -13.60
C VAL A 15 25.16 -4.35 -13.14
N PRO A 16 26.36 -3.78 -13.40
CA PRO A 16 27.62 -4.36 -12.99
C PRO A 16 27.68 -4.63 -11.47
N LEU A 17 28.22 -5.78 -11.07
CA LEU A 17 28.27 -6.21 -9.68
C LEU A 17 29.00 -5.21 -8.77
N ASN A 18 30.10 -4.63 -9.25
CA ASN A 18 30.86 -3.61 -8.51
C ASN A 18 30.01 -2.37 -8.21
N GLN A 19 29.11 -1.98 -9.12
CA GLN A 19 28.17 -0.87 -8.89
C GLN A 19 27.11 -1.22 -7.85
N LEU A 20 26.58 -2.45 -7.89
CA LEU A 20 25.63 -2.95 -6.88
C LEU A 20 26.28 -2.97 -5.48
N GLN A 21 27.50 -3.49 -5.39
CA GLN A 21 28.27 -3.54 -4.16
C GLN A 21 28.62 -2.14 -3.63
N PHE A 22 29.01 -1.22 -4.51
CA PHE A 22 29.27 0.15 -4.13
C PHE A 22 28.02 0.82 -3.53
N LEU A 23 26.85 0.71 -4.16
CA LEU A 23 25.59 1.27 -3.65
C LEU A 23 25.17 0.63 -2.32
N ALA A 24 25.37 -0.68 -2.15
CA ALA A 24 25.04 -1.38 -0.92
C ALA A 24 25.95 -0.97 0.25
N ASN A 25 27.24 -0.77 0.00
CA ASN A 25 28.22 -0.36 0.99
C ASN A 25 28.10 1.12 1.39
N SER A 26 27.67 1.98 0.44
CA SER A 26 27.46 3.41 0.68
C SER A 26 25.96 3.77 0.80
N ILE A 27 25.15 2.89 1.36
CA ILE A 27 23.69 3.07 1.43
C ILE A 27 23.31 4.36 2.17
N ASP A 28 24.03 4.71 3.23
CA ASP A 28 23.77 5.89 4.05
C ASP A 28 24.01 7.20 3.28
N GLU A 29 24.96 7.23 2.36
CA GLU A 29 25.23 8.36 1.47
C GLU A 29 24.19 8.46 0.34
N ASN A 30 23.53 7.36 0.02
CA ASN A 30 22.55 7.23 -1.04
C ASN A 30 21.09 7.36 -0.59
N VAL A 31 20.83 7.66 0.69
CA VAL A 31 19.49 7.82 1.24
C VAL A 31 19.37 9.13 2.01
N LYS A 32 18.44 9.98 1.58
CA LYS A 32 18.00 11.13 2.38
C LYS A 32 16.88 10.67 3.31
N PHE A 33 17.13 10.71 4.60
CA PHE A 33 16.16 10.34 5.63
C PHE A 33 15.67 11.59 6.35
N GLY A 34 14.36 11.76 6.46
CA GLY A 34 13.80 12.91 7.15
C GLY A 34 12.27 12.94 7.21
N PRO A 35 11.72 13.86 8.02
CA PRO A 35 10.29 14.04 8.14
C PRO A 35 9.72 14.68 6.86
N LYS A 36 8.58 14.16 6.41
CA LYS A 36 7.79 14.71 5.30
C LYS A 36 6.32 14.80 5.69
N ILE A 37 5.69 15.92 5.42
CA ILE A 37 4.25 16.08 5.68
C ILE A 37 3.48 15.47 4.49
N ILE A 38 2.76 14.37 4.75
CA ILE A 38 1.92 13.69 3.77
C ILE A 38 0.47 13.67 4.28
N LYS A 39 -0.45 14.31 3.57
CA LYS A 39 -1.86 14.43 3.96
C LYS A 39 -2.04 14.93 5.40
N GLY A 40 -1.28 15.96 5.79
CA GLY A 40 -1.34 16.57 7.11
C GLY A 40 -0.75 15.75 8.26
N LYS A 41 -0.03 14.64 7.96
CA LYS A 41 0.68 13.82 8.95
C LYS A 41 2.17 13.84 8.65
N THR A 42 2.98 14.04 9.68
CA THR A 42 4.43 13.88 9.57
C THR A 42 4.78 12.39 9.47
N ARG A 43 5.53 12.02 8.44
CA ARG A 43 6.05 10.67 8.22
C ARG A 43 7.55 10.74 8.00
N LEU A 44 8.28 9.77 8.55
CA LEU A 44 9.70 9.60 8.25
C LEU A 44 9.82 8.87 6.91
N ILE A 45 10.44 9.53 5.94
CA ILE A 45 10.57 9.02 4.57
C ILE A 45 12.06 8.86 4.24
N CYS A 46 12.37 7.76 3.57
CA CYS A 46 13.67 7.48 2.98
C CYS A 46 13.58 7.78 1.48
N GLU A 47 14.30 8.78 1.02
CA GLU A 47 14.40 9.10 -0.41
C GLU A 47 15.73 8.57 -0.95
N PRO A 48 15.72 7.49 -1.76
CA PRO A 48 16.94 6.96 -2.36
C PRO A 48 17.48 7.93 -3.41
N SER A 49 18.82 7.98 -3.56
CA SER A 49 19.47 8.67 -4.68
C SER A 49 18.96 8.13 -6.02
N TYR A 50 19.15 8.87 -7.10
CA TYR A 50 18.70 8.45 -8.43
C TYR A 50 19.22 7.06 -8.80
N LYS A 51 20.53 6.82 -8.63
CA LYS A 51 21.18 5.54 -8.93
C LYS A 51 20.65 4.38 -8.10
N LEU A 52 20.50 4.57 -6.79
CA LEU A 52 19.93 3.55 -5.91
C LEU A 52 18.47 3.26 -6.28
N LYS A 53 17.71 4.29 -6.59
CA LYS A 53 16.31 4.16 -7.00
C LYS A 53 16.15 3.38 -8.29
N GLU A 54 17.01 3.59 -9.28
CA GLU A 54 17.03 2.79 -10.52
C GLU A 54 17.27 1.31 -10.23
N VAL A 55 18.30 0.99 -9.45
CA VAL A 55 18.58 -0.39 -9.03
C VAL A 55 17.39 -1.01 -8.28
N GLN A 56 16.77 -0.26 -7.37
CA GLN A 56 15.57 -0.73 -6.66
C GLN A 56 14.38 -0.96 -7.61
N TRP A 57 14.21 -0.15 -8.66
CA TRP A 57 13.20 -0.39 -9.70
C TRP A 57 13.49 -1.66 -10.51
N LEU A 58 14.76 -1.92 -10.82
CA LEU A 58 15.16 -3.16 -11.50
C LEU A 58 14.90 -4.38 -10.61
N ILE A 59 15.31 -4.36 -9.34
CA ILE A 59 15.00 -5.43 -8.36
C ILE A 59 13.49 -5.66 -8.30
N ASN A 60 12.72 -4.59 -8.21
CA ASN A 60 11.26 -4.69 -8.12
C ASN A 60 10.65 -5.33 -9.37
N SER A 61 11.04 -4.87 -10.58
CA SER A 61 10.46 -5.32 -11.84
C SER A 61 10.98 -6.67 -12.31
N GLN A 62 12.28 -6.95 -12.14
CA GLN A 62 12.92 -8.15 -12.67
C GLN A 62 12.87 -9.35 -11.72
N ILE A 63 12.74 -9.10 -10.41
CA ILE A 63 12.72 -10.16 -9.39
C ILE A 63 11.37 -10.20 -8.70
N LEU A 64 11.00 -9.14 -7.96
CA LEU A 64 9.91 -9.20 -7.00
C LEU A 64 8.53 -9.29 -7.64
N GLN A 65 8.24 -8.50 -8.67
CA GLN A 65 6.95 -8.48 -9.35
C GLN A 65 6.66 -9.72 -10.21
N LYS A 66 7.66 -10.58 -10.44
CA LYS A 66 7.48 -11.86 -11.13
C LYS A 66 6.92 -12.95 -10.21
N ILE A 67 6.98 -12.73 -8.90
CA ILE A 67 6.50 -13.70 -7.90
C ILE A 67 4.99 -13.50 -7.73
N PRO A 68 4.17 -14.56 -7.94
CA PRO A 68 2.74 -14.47 -7.80
C PRO A 68 2.34 -14.16 -6.35
N LEU A 69 1.35 -13.30 -6.18
CA LEU A 69 0.80 -12.94 -4.89
C LEU A 69 -0.62 -13.48 -4.71
N PRO A 70 -1.01 -13.89 -3.49
CA PRO A 70 -2.39 -14.27 -3.18
C PRO A 70 -3.39 -13.16 -3.52
N ASP A 71 -4.62 -13.56 -3.93
CA ASP A 71 -5.67 -12.61 -4.31
C ASP A 71 -6.08 -11.66 -3.19
N SER A 72 -5.89 -12.06 -1.94
CA SER A 72 -6.17 -11.24 -0.76
C SER A 72 -5.23 -10.05 -0.57
N LEU A 73 -4.09 -10.00 -1.27
CA LEU A 73 -3.13 -8.88 -1.20
C LEU A 73 -3.41 -7.89 -2.34
N HIS A 74 -3.70 -6.62 -2.02
CA HIS A 74 -4.13 -5.60 -2.99
C HIS A 74 -3.21 -4.38 -3.10
N GLY A 75 -2.65 -3.91 -2.00
CA GLY A 75 -1.84 -2.67 -2.01
C GLY A 75 -0.56 -2.82 -2.82
N SER A 76 -0.33 -1.94 -3.80
CA SER A 76 0.85 -1.95 -4.69
C SER A 76 1.04 -3.24 -5.49
N VAL A 77 -0.05 -3.91 -5.85
CA VAL A 77 -0.05 -5.10 -6.71
C VAL A 77 -0.54 -4.69 -8.09
N LYS A 78 0.19 -5.11 -9.15
CA LYS A 78 -0.18 -4.80 -10.54
C LYS A 78 -1.59 -5.32 -10.86
N GLY A 79 -2.42 -4.48 -11.49
CA GLY A 79 -3.80 -4.81 -11.83
C GLY A 79 -4.80 -4.71 -10.66
N LYS A 80 -4.34 -4.43 -9.43
CA LYS A 80 -5.19 -4.22 -8.25
C LYS A 80 -5.22 -2.74 -7.85
N SER A 81 -6.32 -2.32 -7.23
CA SER A 81 -6.57 -0.93 -6.85
C SER A 81 -7.32 -0.85 -5.52
N PRO A 82 -7.45 0.35 -4.92
CA PRO A 82 -8.35 0.56 -3.77
C PRO A 82 -9.79 0.13 -4.05
N LYS A 83 -10.26 0.30 -5.30
CA LYS A 83 -11.60 -0.12 -5.72
C LYS A 83 -11.72 -1.64 -5.76
N THR A 84 -10.78 -2.36 -6.38
CA THR A 84 -10.80 -3.83 -6.41
C THR A 84 -10.75 -4.42 -5.01
N ASN A 85 -9.99 -3.81 -4.08
CA ASN A 85 -10.00 -4.17 -2.67
C ASN A 85 -11.39 -4.00 -2.04
N ALA A 86 -12.04 -2.86 -2.26
CA ALA A 86 -13.36 -2.56 -1.72
C ALA A 86 -14.46 -3.50 -2.27
N GLU A 87 -14.33 -3.96 -3.53
CA GLU A 87 -15.31 -4.88 -4.16
C GLU A 87 -15.46 -6.21 -3.40
N HIS A 88 -14.41 -6.71 -2.76
CA HIS A 88 -14.46 -7.94 -1.95
C HIS A 88 -15.37 -7.80 -0.72
N HIS A 89 -15.61 -6.58 -0.24
CA HIS A 89 -16.31 -6.29 1.01
C HIS A 89 -17.70 -5.68 0.82
N LYS A 90 -18.15 -5.50 -0.43
CA LYS A 90 -19.46 -4.89 -0.72
C LYS A 90 -20.63 -5.73 -0.22
N GLY A 91 -21.65 -5.07 0.31
CA GLY A 91 -22.91 -5.68 0.72
C GLY A 91 -22.83 -6.60 1.94
N LYS A 92 -21.70 -6.67 2.63
CA LYS A 92 -21.53 -7.51 3.79
C LYS A 92 -22.28 -6.93 5.01
N PRO A 93 -22.85 -7.78 5.88
CA PRO A 93 -23.53 -7.32 7.10
C PRO A 93 -22.61 -6.56 8.04
N PHE A 94 -21.34 -6.95 8.10
CA PHE A 94 -20.34 -6.36 8.96
C PHE A 94 -18.99 -6.26 8.24
N VAL A 95 -18.32 -5.12 8.40
CA VAL A 95 -16.94 -4.88 7.94
C VAL A 95 -16.11 -4.43 9.13
N TYR A 96 -14.89 -4.91 9.23
CA TYR A 96 -13.96 -4.56 10.30
C TYR A 96 -12.58 -4.24 9.71
N GLY A 97 -12.09 -3.03 9.98
CA GLY A 97 -10.74 -2.61 9.61
C GLY A 97 -9.77 -2.79 10.78
N LEU A 98 -8.60 -3.33 10.51
CA LEU A 98 -7.48 -3.50 11.42
C LEU A 98 -6.23 -2.92 10.74
N ASP A 99 -5.34 -2.33 11.52
CA ASP A 99 -4.15 -1.64 11.00
C ASP A 99 -2.90 -2.27 11.64
N ILE A 100 -1.92 -2.65 10.82
CA ILE A 100 -0.65 -3.20 11.29
C ILE A 100 0.21 -2.05 11.80
N LYS A 101 0.66 -2.18 13.05
CA LYS A 101 1.53 -1.18 13.69
C LYS A 101 2.90 -1.19 13.05
N ASP A 102 3.43 0.00 12.77
CA ASP A 102 4.80 0.21 12.27
C ASP A 102 5.17 -0.77 11.14
N PHE A 103 4.29 -0.91 10.13
CA PHE A 103 4.32 -1.98 9.14
C PHE A 103 5.70 -2.19 8.50
N TYR A 104 6.27 -1.16 7.87
CA TYR A 104 7.59 -1.27 7.24
C TYR A 104 8.72 -1.43 8.25
N PRO A 105 8.81 -0.65 9.34
CA PRO A 105 9.83 -0.82 10.37
C PRO A 105 9.83 -2.21 11.03
N ASN A 106 8.66 -2.86 11.15
CA ASN A 106 8.55 -4.21 11.73
C ASN A 106 8.98 -5.34 10.77
N ILE A 107 9.23 -5.02 9.51
CA ILE A 107 9.85 -5.97 8.58
C ILE A 107 11.36 -5.77 8.62
N HIS A 108 12.00 -6.42 9.60
CA HIS A 108 13.43 -6.35 9.85
C HIS A 108 14.24 -6.95 8.69
N PHE A 109 15.45 -6.44 8.48
CA PHE A 109 16.34 -6.88 7.39
C PHE A 109 16.56 -8.40 7.37
N THR A 110 16.59 -9.06 8.53
CA THR A 110 16.73 -10.51 8.61
C THR A 110 15.57 -11.27 7.97
N ARG A 111 14.35 -10.71 7.99
CA ARG A 111 13.19 -11.28 7.28
C ARG A 111 13.34 -11.09 5.77
N VAL A 112 13.84 -9.94 5.34
CA VAL A 112 14.12 -9.65 3.92
C VAL A 112 15.22 -10.58 3.40
N GLN A 113 16.29 -10.79 4.17
CA GLN A 113 17.36 -11.72 3.79
C GLN A 113 16.86 -13.17 3.69
N LYS A 114 16.09 -13.63 4.69
CA LYS A 114 15.47 -14.96 4.65
C LYS A 114 14.54 -15.13 3.45
N PHE A 115 13.83 -14.08 3.05
CA PHE A 115 13.00 -14.09 1.86
C PHE A 115 13.87 -14.31 0.60
N PHE A 116 14.94 -13.55 0.39
CA PHE A 116 15.84 -13.75 -0.76
C PHE A 116 16.53 -15.14 -0.75
N LEU A 117 16.96 -15.60 0.42
CA LEU A 117 17.46 -16.98 0.57
C LEU A 117 16.41 -18.02 0.15
N SER A 118 15.15 -17.82 0.49
CA SER A 118 14.05 -18.74 0.11
C SER A 118 13.76 -18.76 -1.40
N LEU A 119 14.24 -17.76 -2.14
CA LEU A 119 14.19 -17.72 -3.60
C LEU A 119 15.37 -18.49 -4.27
N GLY A 120 16.32 -19.00 -3.47
CA GLY A 120 17.48 -19.72 -3.96
C GLY A 120 18.74 -18.84 -4.14
N TYR A 121 18.71 -17.57 -3.74
CA TYR A 121 19.93 -16.76 -3.75
C TYR A 121 20.92 -17.24 -2.69
N ILE A 122 22.20 -17.33 -3.03
CA ILE A 122 23.28 -17.63 -2.07
C ILE A 122 23.41 -16.48 -1.04
N ASN A 123 24.07 -16.76 0.09
CA ASN A 123 24.19 -15.82 1.21
C ASN A 123 24.63 -14.41 0.79
N ASP A 124 25.67 -14.30 -0.04
CA ASP A 124 26.23 -13.01 -0.46
C ASP A 124 25.31 -12.24 -1.39
N ALA A 125 24.67 -12.91 -2.33
CA ALA A 125 23.67 -12.30 -3.24
C ALA A 125 22.42 -11.87 -2.47
N SER A 126 21.95 -12.69 -1.54
CA SER A 126 20.81 -12.35 -0.69
C SER A 126 21.11 -11.18 0.24
N TRP A 127 22.33 -11.12 0.79
CA TRP A 127 22.80 -9.99 1.60
C TRP A 127 22.83 -8.70 0.79
N LEU A 128 23.39 -8.75 -0.43
CA LEU A 128 23.47 -7.62 -1.34
C LEU A 128 22.06 -7.06 -1.69
N LEU A 129 21.14 -7.94 -2.09
CA LEU A 129 19.75 -7.57 -2.35
C LEU A 129 19.07 -6.97 -1.11
N THR A 130 19.34 -7.55 0.07
CA THR A 130 18.80 -7.05 1.34
C THR A 130 19.33 -5.64 1.65
N ARG A 131 20.63 -5.40 1.51
CA ARG A 131 21.23 -4.07 1.71
C ARG A 131 20.65 -3.04 0.77
N LEU A 132 20.48 -3.35 -0.50
CA LEU A 132 19.91 -2.46 -1.52
C LEU A 132 18.42 -2.13 -1.29
N THR A 133 17.69 -2.95 -0.52
CA THR A 133 16.24 -2.84 -0.34
C THR A 133 15.80 -2.51 1.09
N THR A 134 16.74 -2.40 2.04
CA THR A 134 16.49 -2.02 3.43
C THR A 134 17.33 -0.79 3.84
N TYR A 135 16.87 -0.08 4.87
CA TYR A 135 17.59 1.04 5.47
C TYR A 135 17.36 1.04 6.99
N ASN A 136 18.38 1.38 7.78
CA ASN A 136 18.32 1.33 9.24
C ASN A 136 17.76 0.01 9.79
N GLY A 137 18.18 -1.12 9.20
CA GLY A 137 17.83 -2.46 9.68
C GLY A 137 16.43 -2.96 9.36
N SER A 138 15.65 -2.25 8.52
CA SER A 138 14.26 -2.62 8.19
C SER A 138 13.86 -2.15 6.78
N LEU A 139 12.64 -2.53 6.34
CA LEU A 139 12.06 -1.93 5.13
C LEU A 139 11.84 -0.43 5.34
N ALA A 140 12.20 0.35 4.33
CA ALA A 140 12.14 1.80 4.36
C ALA A 140 10.87 2.34 3.70
N GLN A 141 10.14 3.23 4.38
CA GLN A 141 9.04 3.95 3.74
C GLN A 141 9.59 4.94 2.71
N GLY A 142 9.34 4.69 1.42
CA GLY A 142 9.80 5.51 0.30
C GLY A 142 10.66 4.76 -0.72
N PHE A 143 11.17 3.57 -0.37
CA PHE A 143 11.86 2.74 -1.34
C PHE A 143 10.87 2.09 -2.33
N PRO A 144 11.17 2.05 -3.64
CA PRO A 144 10.34 1.41 -4.65
C PRO A 144 10.03 -0.07 -4.39
N THR A 145 10.92 -0.78 -3.71
CA THR A 145 10.81 -2.21 -3.40
C THR A 145 9.97 -2.51 -2.17
N SER A 146 9.85 -1.58 -1.23
CA SER A 146 9.31 -1.85 0.11
C SER A 146 7.90 -2.40 0.10
N SER A 147 7.01 -1.85 -0.72
CA SER A 147 5.61 -2.29 -0.78
C SER A 147 5.47 -3.71 -1.34
N THR A 148 6.26 -4.05 -2.36
CA THR A 148 6.23 -5.39 -2.96
C THR A 148 6.83 -6.42 -2.00
N LEU A 149 7.99 -6.11 -1.38
CA LEU A 149 8.62 -6.98 -0.38
C LEU A 149 7.70 -7.21 0.82
N ALA A 150 7.04 -6.17 1.31
CA ALA A 150 6.10 -6.30 2.41
C ALA A 150 4.94 -7.27 2.07
N ASN A 151 4.37 -7.17 0.86
CA ASN A 151 3.36 -8.12 0.40
C ASN A 151 3.91 -9.55 0.30
N LEU A 152 5.12 -9.74 -0.25
CA LEU A 152 5.74 -11.05 -0.38
C LEU A 152 6.04 -11.70 0.98
N ILE A 153 6.41 -10.89 1.98
CA ILE A 153 6.64 -11.33 3.36
C ILE A 153 5.32 -11.61 4.10
N LEU A 154 4.21 -10.95 3.73
CA LEU A 154 2.87 -11.25 4.22
C LEU A 154 2.24 -12.49 3.55
N ALA A 155 2.62 -12.78 2.31
CA ALA A 155 1.98 -13.84 1.52
C ALA A 155 1.91 -15.20 2.24
N PRO A 156 2.96 -15.70 2.93
CA PRO A 156 2.92 -16.97 3.66
C PRO A 156 1.90 -17.03 4.80
N ILE A 157 1.43 -15.88 5.30
CA ILE A 157 0.44 -15.80 6.39
C ILE A 157 -0.98 -16.03 5.86
N THR A 158 -1.20 -15.68 4.60
CA THR A 158 -2.56 -15.64 4.00
C THR A 158 -3.26 -17.00 3.98
N PRO A 159 -2.63 -18.16 3.74
CA PRO A 159 -3.31 -19.45 3.80
C PRO A 159 -3.89 -19.77 5.18
N ARG A 160 -3.18 -19.38 6.25
CA ARG A 160 -3.65 -19.56 7.63
C ARG A 160 -4.87 -18.71 7.93
N ILE A 161 -4.84 -17.43 7.51
CA ILE A 161 -5.99 -16.52 7.62
C ILE A 161 -7.14 -17.03 6.74
N GLN A 162 -6.87 -17.49 5.52
CA GLN A 162 -7.88 -18.02 4.60
C GLN A 162 -8.61 -19.23 5.21
N LYS A 163 -7.89 -20.14 5.87
CA LYS A 163 -8.49 -21.30 6.56
C LYS A 163 -9.48 -20.85 7.63
N LEU A 164 -9.10 -19.89 8.47
CA LEU A 164 -9.99 -19.29 9.49
C LEU A 164 -11.21 -18.62 8.84
N CYS A 165 -11.01 -17.84 7.80
CA CYS A 165 -12.07 -17.11 7.11
C CYS A 165 -13.08 -18.07 6.46
N SER A 166 -12.61 -19.13 5.80
CA SER A 166 -13.48 -20.12 5.14
C SER A 166 -14.39 -20.84 6.13
N GLN A 167 -13.90 -21.14 7.33
CA GLN A 167 -14.70 -21.79 8.39
C GLN A 167 -15.86 -20.92 8.91
N HIS A 168 -15.76 -19.61 8.75
CA HIS A 168 -16.72 -18.64 9.30
C HIS A 168 -17.46 -17.81 8.25
N GLY A 169 -17.30 -18.12 6.95
CA GLY A 169 -17.91 -17.35 5.86
C GLY A 169 -17.43 -15.90 5.81
N ILE A 170 -16.16 -15.67 6.15
CA ILE A 170 -15.51 -14.36 6.20
C ILE A 170 -14.69 -14.13 4.95
N THR A 171 -14.69 -12.91 4.45
CA THR A 171 -13.77 -12.40 3.42
C THR A 171 -12.71 -11.53 4.10
N PHE A 172 -11.45 -11.64 3.68
CA PHE A 172 -10.38 -10.76 4.14
C PHE A 172 -9.53 -10.25 2.96
N THR A 173 -8.95 -9.08 3.13
CA THR A 173 -7.94 -8.51 2.23
C THR A 173 -6.92 -7.70 2.99
N PHE A 174 -5.72 -7.59 2.44
CA PHE A 174 -4.70 -6.64 2.87
C PHE A 174 -4.54 -5.55 1.82
N TYR A 175 -4.55 -4.31 2.24
CA TYR A 175 -4.12 -3.18 1.44
C TYR A 175 -2.94 -2.50 2.16
N GLN A 176 -1.73 -3.00 1.91
CA GLN A 176 -0.52 -2.68 2.69
C GLN A 176 -0.71 -3.04 4.18
N ASP A 177 -0.66 -2.04 5.07
CA ASP A 177 -0.86 -2.15 6.51
C ASP A 177 -2.31 -2.31 6.95
N ASP A 178 -3.27 -2.06 6.06
CA ASP A 178 -4.71 -2.18 6.35
C ASP A 178 -5.21 -3.61 6.08
N LEU A 179 -5.53 -4.38 7.13
CA LEU A 179 -6.26 -5.64 7.06
C LEU A 179 -7.76 -5.35 7.19
N THR A 180 -8.52 -5.66 6.15
CA THR A 180 -9.99 -5.60 6.18
C THR A 180 -10.57 -7.00 6.23
N ILE A 181 -11.52 -7.23 7.14
CA ILE A 181 -12.32 -8.46 7.23
C ILE A 181 -13.80 -8.12 7.16
N SER A 182 -14.59 -8.96 6.48
CA SER A 182 -16.03 -8.73 6.34
C SER A 182 -16.82 -10.03 6.28
N GLY A 183 -18.08 -10.00 6.75
CA GLY A 183 -18.94 -11.19 6.82
C GLY A 183 -20.11 -10.98 7.78
N GLY A 184 -20.49 -12.04 8.51
CA GLY A 184 -21.56 -12.00 9.50
C GLY A 184 -21.22 -11.18 10.76
N TYR A 185 -22.20 -10.97 11.63
CA TYR A 185 -22.08 -10.16 12.85
C TYR A 185 -21.16 -10.77 13.94
N ARG A 186 -20.66 -12.00 13.75
CA ARG A 186 -19.71 -12.66 14.68
C ARG A 186 -18.27 -12.19 14.52
N ILE A 187 -17.96 -11.36 13.52
CA ILE A 187 -16.58 -10.88 13.26
C ILE A 187 -15.90 -10.26 14.48
N PRO A 188 -16.55 -9.39 15.29
CA PRO A 188 -15.90 -8.83 16.49
C PRO A 188 -15.33 -9.87 17.44
N ASN A 189 -16.00 -11.02 17.57
CA ASN A 189 -15.56 -12.12 18.44
C ASN A 189 -14.32 -12.86 17.89
N LEU A 190 -14.08 -12.75 16.58
CA LEU A 190 -12.96 -13.38 15.89
C LEU A 190 -11.72 -12.49 15.77
N VAL A 191 -11.83 -11.19 16.08
CA VAL A 191 -10.73 -10.22 15.96
C VAL A 191 -9.50 -10.67 16.76
N ASN A 192 -9.71 -11.27 17.95
CA ASN A 192 -8.60 -11.76 18.77
C ASN A 192 -7.83 -12.91 18.10
N LEU A 193 -8.50 -13.77 17.32
CA LEU A 193 -7.86 -14.84 16.57
C LEU A 193 -6.98 -14.27 15.45
N PHE A 194 -7.48 -13.28 14.71
CA PHE A 194 -6.66 -12.57 13.72
C PHE A 194 -5.45 -11.90 14.37
N THR A 195 -5.66 -11.24 15.51
CA THR A 195 -4.57 -10.61 16.27
C THR A 195 -3.52 -11.62 16.70
N THR A 196 -3.94 -12.80 17.17
CA THR A 196 -3.05 -13.88 17.59
C THR A 196 -2.26 -14.43 16.40
N ILE A 197 -2.91 -14.68 15.26
CA ILE A 197 -2.23 -15.14 14.04
C ILE A 197 -1.17 -14.13 13.61
N MET A 198 -1.53 -12.85 13.50
CA MET A 198 -0.60 -11.79 13.10
C MET A 198 0.59 -11.68 14.06
N LYS A 199 0.34 -11.75 15.39
CA LYS A 199 1.39 -11.69 16.40
C LYS A 199 2.36 -12.88 16.31
N GLN A 200 1.87 -14.09 16.08
CA GLN A 200 2.70 -15.29 15.92
C GLN A 200 3.61 -15.20 14.68
N GLU A 201 3.18 -14.46 13.67
CA GLU A 201 3.95 -14.17 12.45
C GLU A 201 4.80 -12.88 12.56
N GLY A 202 4.91 -12.31 13.77
CA GLY A 202 5.74 -11.15 14.05
C GLY A 202 5.14 -9.81 13.60
N PHE A 203 3.82 -9.72 13.43
CA PHE A 203 3.12 -8.48 13.15
C PHE A 203 2.18 -8.11 14.29
N GLU A 204 2.29 -6.90 14.79
CA GLU A 204 1.41 -6.36 15.83
C GLU A 204 0.30 -5.52 15.19
N LEU A 205 -0.96 -5.77 15.58
CA LEU A 205 -2.09 -4.94 15.18
C LEU A 205 -2.29 -3.80 16.20
N HIS A 206 -2.64 -2.61 15.72
CA HIS A 206 -2.97 -1.50 16.61
C HIS A 206 -4.15 -1.82 17.54
N ASN A 207 -3.99 -1.57 18.84
CA ASN A 207 -5.06 -1.70 19.83
C ASN A 207 -5.92 -0.44 20.01
N LEU A 208 -5.56 0.67 19.37
CA LEU A 208 -6.29 1.94 19.49
C LEU A 208 -7.67 1.84 18.85
N PRO A 209 -8.76 2.27 19.53
CA PRO A 209 -10.13 2.21 19.00
C PRO A 209 -10.27 2.88 17.62
N ARG A 210 -9.53 3.97 17.36
CA ARG A 210 -9.51 4.66 16.07
C ARG A 210 -8.88 3.86 14.92
N LYS A 211 -8.08 2.82 15.26
CA LYS A 211 -7.39 1.92 14.33
C LYS A 211 -8.11 0.58 14.17
N LYS A 212 -9.01 0.26 15.10
CA LYS A 212 -9.94 -0.86 15.03
C LYS A 212 -11.31 -0.30 14.66
N LYS A 213 -11.78 -0.52 13.46
CA LYS A 213 -13.00 0.09 12.94
C LYS A 213 -14.11 -0.95 12.74
N PRO A 214 -14.94 -1.21 13.75
CA PRO A 214 -16.16 -1.98 13.55
C PRO A 214 -17.16 -1.16 12.74
N MET A 215 -17.63 -1.70 11.64
CA MET A 215 -18.54 -1.02 10.71
C MET A 215 -19.76 -1.94 10.43
N PRO A 216 -20.80 -1.89 11.25
CA PRO A 216 -22.05 -2.60 11.00
C PRO A 216 -22.79 -1.99 9.80
N ARG A 217 -23.69 -2.75 9.18
CA ARG A 217 -24.47 -2.30 8.01
C ARG A 217 -25.34 -1.07 8.27
N SER A 218 -25.74 -0.85 9.52
CA SER A 218 -26.50 0.34 9.95
C SER A 218 -25.70 1.64 9.88
N GLY A 219 -24.36 1.53 9.92
CA GLY A 219 -23.44 2.65 9.78
C GLY A 219 -22.76 2.71 8.41
N LYS A 220 -21.88 3.70 8.25
CA LYS A 220 -21.03 3.82 7.05
C LYS A 220 -19.95 2.74 7.07
N GLN A 221 -19.96 1.85 6.08
CA GLN A 221 -18.89 0.89 5.83
C GLN A 221 -17.94 1.46 4.79
N GLU A 222 -16.68 1.67 5.16
CA GLU A 222 -15.66 2.27 4.31
C GLU A 222 -14.41 1.40 4.24
N VAL A 223 -13.99 1.05 3.02
CA VAL A 223 -12.80 0.25 2.74
C VAL A 223 -11.97 0.99 1.69
N THR A 224 -10.71 1.26 1.99
CA THR A 224 -9.76 1.96 1.10
C THR A 224 -10.32 3.24 0.46
N GLY A 225 -11.17 4.00 1.21
CA GLY A 225 -11.77 5.25 0.74
C GLY A 225 -13.09 5.11 0.00
N TYR A 226 -13.58 3.89 -0.21
CA TYR A 226 -14.88 3.62 -0.82
C TYR A 226 -15.91 3.16 0.20
N VAL A 227 -17.17 3.60 0.03
CA VAL A 227 -18.33 3.10 0.77
C VAL A 227 -18.78 1.78 0.13
N VAL A 228 -18.97 0.73 0.97
CA VAL A 228 -19.26 -0.63 0.50
C VAL A 228 -20.59 -1.21 1.03
N ASN A 229 -21.47 -0.40 1.64
CA ASN A 229 -22.72 -0.86 2.26
C ASN A 229 -23.61 -1.70 1.32
N GLN A 230 -23.78 -1.31 0.07
CA GLN A 230 -24.59 -2.03 -0.93
C GLN A 230 -23.79 -2.26 -2.21
N LYS A 231 -23.14 -1.23 -2.70
CA LYS A 231 -22.26 -1.23 -3.86
C LYS A 231 -21.05 -0.37 -3.56
N VAL A 232 -19.95 -0.60 -4.26
CA VAL A 232 -18.77 0.27 -4.14
C VAL A 232 -19.13 1.65 -4.67
N ASN A 233 -18.93 2.68 -3.84
CA ASN A 233 -19.26 4.05 -4.16
C ASN A 233 -18.39 5.04 -3.38
N ILE A 234 -18.42 6.30 -3.77
CA ILE A 234 -17.80 7.40 -3.03
C ILE A 234 -18.74 7.89 -1.92
N SER A 235 -18.16 8.33 -0.79
CA SER A 235 -18.95 8.95 0.27
C SER A 235 -19.61 10.24 -0.21
N LYS A 236 -20.82 10.52 0.33
CA LYS A 236 -21.56 11.75 0.01
C LYS A 236 -20.72 12.99 0.33
N ASP A 237 -19.97 12.96 1.43
CA ASP A 237 -19.16 14.08 1.89
C ASP A 237 -17.97 14.33 0.96
N TYR A 238 -17.30 13.27 0.49
CA TYR A 238 -16.22 13.40 -0.48
C TYR A 238 -16.70 14.07 -1.78
N TYR A 239 -17.85 13.63 -2.29
CA TYR A 239 -18.46 14.22 -3.49
C TYR A 239 -18.84 15.69 -3.27
N ARG A 240 -19.51 15.98 -2.14
CA ARG A 240 -19.93 17.35 -1.79
C ARG A 240 -18.74 18.29 -1.63
N ASN A 241 -17.70 17.84 -0.93
CA ASN A 241 -16.49 18.61 -0.71
C ASN A 241 -15.77 18.94 -2.03
N LEU A 242 -15.66 17.94 -2.93
CA LEU A 242 -15.03 18.21 -4.23
C LEU A 242 -15.85 19.18 -5.08
N ARG A 243 -17.18 18.99 -5.14
CA ARG A 243 -18.08 19.92 -5.83
C ARG A 243 -17.99 21.34 -5.28
N MET A 244 -17.95 21.49 -3.95
CA MET A 244 -17.75 22.78 -3.30
C MET A 244 -16.39 23.40 -3.69
N THR A 245 -15.32 22.61 -3.69
CA THR A 245 -13.98 23.09 -4.09
C THR A 245 -13.99 23.62 -5.53
N ILE A 246 -14.59 22.87 -6.48
CA ILE A 246 -14.70 23.29 -7.88
C ILE A 246 -15.54 24.57 -8.00
N HIS A 247 -16.67 24.66 -7.28
CA HIS A 247 -17.49 25.87 -7.24
C HIS A 247 -16.72 27.07 -6.70
N LEU A 248 -15.96 26.91 -5.62
CA LEU A 248 -15.13 27.99 -5.07
C LEU A 248 -14.01 28.41 -6.03
N CYS A 249 -13.43 27.48 -6.80
CA CYS A 249 -12.49 27.83 -7.86
C CYS A 249 -13.14 28.74 -8.92
N LYS A 250 -14.39 28.46 -9.28
CA LYS A 250 -15.14 29.30 -10.22
C LYS A 250 -15.46 30.69 -9.67
N VAL A 251 -15.78 30.80 -8.38
CA VAL A 251 -16.21 32.06 -7.75
C VAL A 251 -15.01 32.93 -7.35
N LYS A 252 -13.97 32.32 -6.76
CA LYS A 252 -12.83 33.05 -6.17
C LYS A 252 -11.57 33.04 -7.03
N GLY A 253 -11.54 32.24 -8.12
CA GLY A 253 -10.37 31.97 -8.92
C GLY A 253 -9.59 30.74 -8.41
N ILE A 254 -9.02 30.00 -9.35
CA ILE A 254 -8.26 28.77 -9.04
C ILE A 254 -6.94 29.08 -8.34
N GLU A 255 -6.34 30.24 -8.61
CA GLU A 255 -5.12 30.74 -7.99
C GLU A 255 -5.31 30.94 -6.48
N VAL A 256 -6.43 31.56 -6.09
CA VAL A 256 -6.78 31.78 -4.69
C VAL A 256 -7.01 30.45 -3.97
N MET A 257 -7.66 29.49 -4.63
CA MET A 257 -7.95 28.19 -4.05
C MET A 257 -6.73 27.27 -3.99
N ALA A 258 -5.72 27.49 -4.84
CA ALA A 258 -4.45 26.77 -4.80
C ALA A 258 -3.58 27.18 -3.60
N GLY A 259 -3.72 28.44 -3.11
CA GLY A 259 -2.87 28.99 -2.05
C GLY A 259 -1.39 28.88 -2.41
N ASP A 260 -0.57 28.35 -1.52
CA ASP A 260 0.88 28.16 -1.74
C ASP A 260 1.22 27.02 -2.72
N MET A 261 0.22 26.26 -3.20
CA MET A 261 0.46 25.18 -4.15
C MET A 261 0.51 25.72 -5.58
N PRO A 262 1.48 25.31 -6.42
CA PRO A 262 1.46 25.65 -7.85
C PRO A 262 0.12 25.28 -8.50
N VAL A 263 -0.49 26.19 -9.24
CA VAL A 263 -1.84 26.04 -9.84
C VAL A 263 -1.94 24.75 -10.66
N GLU A 264 -0.93 24.46 -11.47
CA GLU A 264 -0.89 23.22 -12.26
C GLU A 264 -0.93 21.95 -11.41
N LYS A 265 -0.26 21.95 -10.27
CA LYS A 265 -0.28 20.84 -9.31
C LYS A 265 -1.66 20.72 -8.65
N PHE A 266 -2.29 21.85 -8.33
CA PHE A 266 -3.64 21.88 -7.79
C PHE A 266 -4.67 21.38 -8.82
N ARG A 267 -4.61 21.82 -10.08
CA ARG A 267 -5.45 21.32 -11.19
C ARG A 267 -5.32 19.81 -11.35
N LYS A 268 -4.10 19.27 -11.39
CA LYS A 268 -3.85 17.82 -11.46
C LYS A 268 -4.46 17.07 -10.26
N SER A 269 -4.40 17.66 -9.07
CA SER A 269 -5.00 17.08 -7.86
C SER A 269 -6.54 17.03 -7.96
N LEU A 270 -7.18 18.10 -8.47
CA LEU A 270 -8.64 18.13 -8.68
C LEU A 270 -9.06 17.11 -9.72
N LEU A 271 -8.35 17.05 -10.85
CA LEU A 271 -8.63 16.08 -11.91
C LEU A 271 -8.53 14.63 -11.40
N GLY A 272 -7.49 14.29 -10.65
CA GLY A 272 -7.34 12.96 -10.04
C GLY A 272 -8.50 12.63 -9.08
N ARG A 273 -9.01 13.61 -8.33
CA ARG A 273 -10.18 13.43 -7.45
C ARG A 273 -11.49 13.26 -8.25
N ILE A 274 -11.65 13.94 -9.38
CA ILE A 274 -12.78 13.77 -10.31
C ILE A 274 -12.76 12.38 -10.91
N GLN A 275 -11.59 11.94 -11.40
CA GLN A 275 -11.41 10.58 -11.96
C GLN A 275 -11.73 9.49 -10.94
N HIS A 276 -11.33 9.68 -9.69
CA HIS A 276 -11.67 8.75 -8.59
C HIS A 276 -13.19 8.63 -8.38
N ILE A 277 -13.95 9.72 -8.53
CA ILE A 277 -15.43 9.67 -8.51
C ILE A 277 -15.97 8.98 -9.76
N ALA A 278 -15.43 9.31 -10.94
CA ALA A 278 -15.87 8.75 -12.21
C ALA A 278 -15.72 7.21 -12.27
N GLU A 279 -14.70 6.68 -11.59
CA GLU A 279 -14.43 5.23 -11.51
C GLU A 279 -15.61 4.41 -10.96
N VAL A 280 -16.42 4.99 -10.07
CA VAL A 280 -17.58 4.32 -9.44
C VAL A 280 -18.92 4.99 -9.74
N SER A 281 -18.90 6.21 -10.25
CA SER A 281 -20.08 6.98 -10.63
C SER A 281 -19.79 7.85 -11.86
N PRO A 282 -19.80 7.25 -13.07
CA PRO A 282 -19.46 7.94 -14.32
C PRO A 282 -20.26 9.23 -14.52
N ILE A 283 -21.58 9.20 -14.24
CA ILE A 283 -22.47 10.37 -14.40
C ILE A 283 -22.01 11.54 -13.51
N ARG A 284 -21.69 11.26 -12.22
CA ARG A 284 -21.20 12.30 -11.30
C ARG A 284 -19.81 12.78 -11.67
N GLY A 285 -18.95 11.87 -12.11
CA GLY A 285 -17.61 12.19 -12.58
C GLY A 285 -17.64 13.11 -13.79
N LYS A 286 -18.46 12.78 -14.80
CA LYS A 286 -18.65 13.62 -15.99
C LYS A 286 -19.13 15.03 -15.62
N LYS A 287 -20.17 15.13 -14.79
CA LYS A 287 -20.69 16.43 -14.34
C LYS A 287 -19.60 17.31 -13.70
N LEU A 288 -18.77 16.72 -12.83
CA LEU A 288 -17.67 17.48 -12.19
C LEU A 288 -16.55 17.81 -13.18
N LEU A 289 -16.30 16.97 -14.17
CA LEU A 289 -15.32 17.23 -15.23
C LEU A 289 -15.77 18.42 -16.09
N ASP A 290 -17.04 18.42 -16.52
CA ASP A 290 -17.61 19.53 -17.31
C ASP A 290 -17.54 20.85 -16.52
N GLU A 291 -17.82 20.84 -15.20
CA GLU A 291 -17.68 22.01 -14.33
C GLU A 291 -16.21 22.45 -14.16
N PHE A 292 -15.26 21.51 -14.16
CA PHE A 292 -13.83 21.77 -13.98
C PHE A 292 -13.17 22.29 -15.27
N GLU A 293 -13.57 21.81 -16.44
CA GLU A 293 -13.04 22.27 -17.74
C GLU A 293 -13.41 23.72 -18.04
N ASN A 294 -14.44 24.24 -17.40
CA ASN A 294 -14.87 25.65 -17.48
C ASN A 294 -14.21 26.54 -16.41
N LEU A 295 -13.15 26.10 -15.74
CA LEU A 295 -12.29 26.89 -14.85
C LEU A 295 -11.12 27.42 -15.66
#